data_be2828caf729d825e10e551173a932f5
#
_entry.id   be2828caf729d825e10e551173a932f5
#
_cell.length_a   1.000
_cell.length_b   1.000
_cell.length_c   1.000
_cell.angle_alpha   90.00
_cell.angle_beta   90.00
_cell.angle_gamma   90.00
#
_symmetry.space_group_name_H-M   'P 1'
#
loop_
_entity.id
_entity.type
_entity.pdbx_description
1 polymer ?
#
loop_
_entity_poly.entity_id
_entity_poly.type
_entity_poly.pdbx_seq_one_letter_code
_entity_poly.pdbx_strand_id
1 'polypeptide(L)'
;VETITSHVGKNPHENHGIPSPPVYRTSTILNKTMESYKNKDLKYTYGRNGTPTSESLIKAISSIYSAEGCVLASSGMNAITTGLMSLIKSGDHILLPDSVYGSTRRFAKEEFPRLNIDYDFYNSRDLKNLETLIKNNTKAIYLESPGTYTFEVIDIIKVMEICKKYDLKSLIDNTWATAIYFNPFDFGVNVVIEAITKYISGHSDIMMGVVLANNDDLIGIERWTKNAGVYVSPDDIFMSLRGLRTLPLRLEQSSFNSLKLAKFLENIKEVKYVMHPALAQHPDHKLWKRDFKGASGLFAIEFNDNISEEAVNKLANSLEIFGIGSSWGGYSSLISMMNVSESRNIKTSYIPKGVYLRIYTGSENIND
;
A
#
# COMPACT_ATOMS: atom_id res chain seq x y z
N VAL A 1 -4.55 -3.63 -18.21
CA VAL A 1 -4.10 -4.25 -16.94
C VAL A 1 -4.69 -5.65 -16.77
N GLU A 2 -5.99 -5.87 -17.06
CA GLU A 2 -6.73 -7.14 -16.89
C GLU A 2 -6.07 -8.30 -17.65
N THR A 3 -5.67 -8.08 -18.90
CA THR A 3 -4.93 -9.07 -19.69
C THR A 3 -3.57 -9.36 -19.08
N ILE A 4 -2.87 -8.34 -18.57
CA ILE A 4 -1.57 -8.50 -17.92
C ILE A 4 -1.72 -9.36 -16.67
N THR A 5 -2.66 -9.05 -15.78
CA THR A 5 -2.88 -9.84 -14.55
C THR A 5 -3.22 -11.31 -14.85
N SER A 6 -3.89 -11.58 -15.96
CA SER A 6 -4.27 -12.93 -16.37
C SER A 6 -3.12 -13.75 -16.99
N HIS A 7 -2.13 -13.11 -17.60
CA HIS A 7 -1.12 -13.80 -18.41
C HIS A 7 0.31 -13.73 -17.89
N VAL A 8 0.72 -12.64 -17.27
CA VAL A 8 2.13 -12.44 -16.85
C VAL A 8 2.51 -13.36 -15.68
N GLY A 9 3.78 -13.74 -15.61
CA GLY A 9 4.29 -14.65 -14.58
C GLY A 9 3.92 -16.13 -14.84
N LYS A 10 3.50 -16.47 -16.05
CA LYS A 10 3.30 -17.87 -16.51
C LYS A 10 4.42 -18.27 -17.45
N ASN A 11 4.90 -19.49 -17.31
CA ASN A 11 5.89 -20.09 -18.21
C ASN A 11 5.47 -21.55 -18.50
N PRO A 12 4.31 -21.77 -19.17
CA PRO A 12 3.80 -23.13 -19.34
C PRO A 12 4.73 -24.03 -20.15
N HIS A 13 5.45 -23.47 -21.14
CA HIS A 13 6.38 -24.26 -21.97
C HIS A 13 7.61 -24.75 -21.19
N GLU A 14 8.03 -24.06 -20.14
CA GLU A 14 9.10 -24.48 -19.22
C GLU A 14 8.57 -25.38 -18.09
N ASN A 15 7.24 -25.47 -17.93
CA ASN A 15 6.54 -26.20 -16.87
C ASN A 15 5.66 -27.34 -17.43
N HIS A 16 6.12 -28.08 -18.39
CA HIS A 16 5.40 -29.25 -18.97
C HIS A 16 3.99 -28.91 -19.51
N GLY A 17 3.76 -27.68 -19.94
CA GLY A 17 2.45 -27.18 -20.37
C GLY A 17 1.51 -26.73 -19.24
N ILE A 18 1.94 -26.82 -17.99
CA ILE A 18 1.13 -26.44 -16.82
C ILE A 18 1.08 -24.91 -16.70
N PRO A 19 -0.11 -24.29 -16.67
CA PRO A 19 -0.24 -22.84 -16.68
C PRO A 19 0.12 -22.16 -15.36
N SER A 20 0.01 -22.87 -14.24
CA SER A 20 0.41 -22.36 -12.92
C SER A 20 1.88 -22.65 -12.65
N PRO A 21 2.67 -21.69 -12.15
CA PRO A 21 4.06 -21.96 -11.79
C PRO A 21 4.14 -22.97 -10.63
N PRO A 22 5.17 -23.83 -10.59
CA PRO A 22 5.41 -24.72 -9.47
C PRO A 22 5.76 -23.94 -8.19
N VAL A 23 5.50 -24.57 -7.04
CA VAL A 23 5.91 -24.03 -5.73
C VAL A 23 7.23 -24.69 -5.33
N TYR A 24 8.32 -23.94 -5.42
CA TYR A 24 9.66 -24.39 -5.03
C TYR A 24 9.95 -24.08 -3.57
N ARG A 25 9.84 -25.08 -2.69
CA ARG A 25 10.22 -24.99 -1.27
C ARG A 25 11.65 -25.46 -1.14
N THR A 26 12.57 -24.51 -0.92
CA THR A 26 13.99 -24.84 -0.81
C THR A 26 14.77 -23.81 -0.02
N SER A 27 15.82 -24.26 0.67
CA SER A 27 16.90 -23.39 1.14
C SER A 27 18.15 -23.59 0.29
N THR A 28 18.63 -24.85 0.16
CA THR A 28 19.85 -25.20 -0.55
C THR A 28 19.58 -25.50 -2.01
N ILE A 29 20.45 -24.99 -2.89
CA ILE A 29 20.44 -25.28 -4.33
C ILE A 29 21.81 -25.90 -4.68
N LEU A 30 21.78 -27.07 -5.29
CA LEU A 30 22.97 -27.88 -5.53
C LEU A 30 23.61 -27.56 -6.89
N ASN A 31 24.90 -27.33 -6.89
CA ASN A 31 25.72 -27.26 -8.09
C ASN A 31 26.26 -28.62 -8.47
N LYS A 32 26.41 -28.89 -9.76
CA LYS A 32 26.94 -30.18 -10.25
C LYS A 32 28.43 -30.39 -9.94
N THR A 33 29.19 -29.27 -9.91
CA THR A 33 30.64 -29.28 -9.69
C THR A 33 31.06 -28.19 -8.76
N MET A 34 32.23 -28.35 -8.12
CA MET A 34 32.84 -27.30 -7.29
C MET A 34 33.22 -26.06 -8.11
N GLU A 35 33.55 -26.23 -9.38
CA GLU A 35 33.83 -25.12 -10.30
C GLU A 35 32.58 -24.31 -10.55
N SER A 36 31.44 -24.91 -10.89
CA SER A 36 30.14 -24.22 -11.04
C SER A 36 29.74 -23.48 -9.77
N TYR A 37 29.97 -24.06 -8.59
CA TYR A 37 29.73 -23.40 -7.31
C TYR A 37 30.59 -22.14 -7.12
N LYS A 38 31.90 -22.24 -7.42
CA LYS A 38 32.82 -21.09 -7.31
C LYS A 38 32.50 -19.97 -8.30
N ASN A 39 32.14 -20.32 -9.52
CA ASN A 39 31.82 -19.38 -10.58
C ASN A 39 30.42 -18.76 -10.43
N LYS A 40 29.55 -19.33 -9.56
CA LYS A 40 28.15 -18.94 -9.41
C LYS A 40 27.35 -19.03 -10.71
N ASP A 41 27.52 -20.13 -11.44
CA ASP A 41 26.93 -20.33 -12.78
C ASP A 41 25.40 -20.49 -12.74
N LEU A 42 24.83 -20.81 -11.58
CA LEU A 42 23.38 -21.00 -11.44
C LEU A 42 22.65 -19.65 -11.25
N LYS A 43 21.53 -19.49 -11.93
CA LYS A 43 20.63 -18.35 -11.76
C LYS A 43 20.13 -18.21 -10.31
N TYR A 44 19.79 -19.31 -9.67
CA TYR A 44 19.37 -19.36 -8.28
C TYR A 44 20.48 -20.05 -7.47
N THR A 45 20.93 -19.41 -6.42
CA THR A 45 22.06 -19.88 -5.60
C THR A 45 21.65 -20.32 -4.20
N TYR A 46 20.54 -19.79 -3.71
CA TYR A 46 19.97 -20.09 -2.40
C TYR A 46 18.49 -19.67 -2.36
N GLY A 47 17.63 -20.44 -1.71
CA GLY A 47 16.18 -20.25 -1.75
C GLY A 47 15.71 -18.84 -1.33
N ARG A 48 16.39 -18.20 -0.36
CA ARG A 48 16.10 -16.82 0.06
C ARG A 48 16.41 -15.78 -1.04
N ASN A 49 17.35 -16.06 -1.91
CA ASN A 49 17.78 -15.14 -2.97
C ASN A 49 16.90 -15.22 -4.23
N GLY A 50 15.92 -16.11 -4.26
CA GLY A 50 14.98 -16.26 -5.35
C GLY A 50 14.79 -17.71 -5.80
N THR A 51 13.64 -17.96 -6.38
CA THR A 51 13.23 -19.23 -7.00
C THR A 51 12.34 -18.92 -8.21
N PRO A 52 12.05 -19.86 -9.10
CA PRO A 52 11.07 -19.64 -10.17
C PRO A 52 9.69 -19.19 -9.65
N THR A 53 9.30 -19.62 -8.43
CA THR A 53 8.04 -19.19 -7.80
C THR A 53 8.05 -17.68 -7.51
N SER A 54 9.10 -17.17 -6.84
CA SER A 54 9.23 -15.74 -6.54
C SER A 54 9.36 -14.90 -7.79
N GLU A 55 10.14 -15.36 -8.77
CA GLU A 55 10.30 -14.67 -10.05
C GLU A 55 8.97 -14.49 -10.80
N SER A 56 8.10 -15.50 -10.75
CA SER A 56 6.76 -15.42 -11.38
C SER A 56 5.91 -14.29 -10.81
N LEU A 57 5.90 -14.12 -9.48
CA LEU A 57 5.16 -13.03 -8.83
C LEU A 57 5.83 -11.67 -9.06
N ILE A 58 7.16 -11.59 -8.91
CA ILE A 58 7.95 -10.39 -9.18
C ILE A 58 7.68 -9.87 -10.59
N LYS A 59 7.77 -10.75 -11.59
CA LYS A 59 7.48 -10.41 -12.98
C LYS A 59 6.05 -9.93 -13.19
N ALA A 60 5.07 -10.59 -12.55
CA ALA A 60 3.67 -10.20 -12.66
C ALA A 60 3.40 -8.82 -12.06
N ILE A 61 3.88 -8.55 -10.84
CA ILE A 61 3.67 -7.26 -10.16
C ILE A 61 4.45 -6.14 -10.88
N SER A 62 5.72 -6.34 -11.24
CA SER A 62 6.49 -5.36 -11.98
C SER A 62 5.81 -4.97 -13.30
N SER A 63 5.23 -5.96 -14.01
CA SER A 63 4.54 -5.68 -15.28
C SER A 63 3.26 -4.87 -15.13
N ILE A 64 2.47 -5.04 -14.06
CA ILE A 64 1.25 -4.23 -13.86
C ILE A 64 1.57 -2.78 -13.47
N TYR A 65 2.72 -2.55 -12.86
CA TYR A 65 3.24 -1.21 -12.55
C TYR A 65 4.10 -0.61 -13.66
N SER A 66 4.45 -1.38 -14.68
CA SER A 66 5.45 -1.00 -15.69
C SER A 66 6.80 -0.62 -15.06
N ALA A 67 7.17 -1.29 -13.97
CA ALA A 67 8.41 -1.11 -13.25
C ALA A 67 9.51 -2.05 -13.79
N GLU A 68 10.78 -1.65 -13.65
CA GLU A 68 11.92 -2.53 -14.00
C GLU A 68 12.00 -3.75 -13.11
N GLY A 69 11.67 -3.60 -11.82
CA GLY A 69 11.66 -4.70 -10.88
C GLY A 69 11.02 -4.39 -9.55
N CYS A 70 10.95 -5.42 -8.72
CA CYS A 70 10.49 -5.30 -7.33
C CYS A 70 11.15 -6.35 -6.43
N VAL A 71 11.09 -6.10 -5.14
CA VAL A 71 11.44 -7.08 -4.10
C VAL A 71 10.20 -7.42 -3.27
N LEU A 72 10.11 -8.67 -2.86
CA LEU A 72 9.04 -9.15 -1.97
C LEU A 72 9.45 -8.95 -0.52
N ALA A 73 8.48 -8.62 0.32
CA ALA A 73 8.65 -8.36 1.74
C ALA A 73 7.68 -9.23 2.56
N SER A 74 8.07 -9.62 3.77
CA SER A 74 7.29 -10.52 4.63
C SER A 74 5.99 -9.91 5.17
N SER A 75 5.81 -8.61 5.02
CA SER A 75 4.57 -7.88 5.38
C SER A 75 4.54 -6.52 4.70
N GLY A 76 3.39 -5.84 4.68
CA GLY A 76 3.31 -4.45 4.25
C GLY A 76 4.24 -3.53 5.05
N MET A 77 4.33 -3.72 6.38
CA MET A 77 5.25 -2.94 7.22
C MET A 77 6.72 -3.21 6.89
N ASN A 78 7.07 -4.46 6.59
CA ASN A 78 8.44 -4.78 6.15
C ASN A 78 8.75 -4.18 4.76
N ALA A 79 7.76 -4.06 3.88
CA ALA A 79 7.92 -3.33 2.61
C ALA A 79 8.17 -1.82 2.87
N ILE A 80 7.41 -1.21 3.78
CA ILE A 80 7.61 0.19 4.19
C ILE A 80 9.03 0.40 4.73
N THR A 81 9.46 -0.41 5.69
CA THR A 81 10.81 -0.29 6.27
C THR A 81 11.91 -0.56 5.23
N THR A 82 11.71 -1.52 4.34
CA THR A 82 12.65 -1.80 3.23
C THR A 82 12.79 -0.60 2.30
N GLY A 83 11.68 -0.01 1.88
CA GLY A 83 11.69 1.19 1.04
C GLY A 83 12.36 2.37 1.73
N LEU A 84 12.00 2.67 2.98
CA LEU A 84 12.58 3.75 3.77
C LEU A 84 14.10 3.57 3.93
N MET A 85 14.53 2.42 4.47
CA MET A 85 15.94 2.19 4.79
C MET A 85 16.84 1.97 3.57
N SER A 86 16.27 1.79 2.39
CA SER A 86 17.02 1.80 1.13
C SER A 86 17.35 3.22 0.65
N LEU A 87 16.55 4.21 1.03
CA LEU A 87 16.67 5.60 0.58
C LEU A 87 17.38 6.52 1.58
N ILE A 88 17.25 6.25 2.88
CA ILE A 88 17.75 7.12 3.95
C ILE A 88 18.74 6.39 4.86
N LYS A 89 19.63 7.14 5.48
CA LYS A 89 20.67 6.66 6.41
C LYS A 89 20.80 7.58 7.62
N SER A 90 21.64 7.19 8.57
CA SER A 90 21.96 8.03 9.75
C SER A 90 22.40 9.44 9.33
N GLY A 91 21.85 10.45 9.98
CA GLY A 91 22.04 11.87 9.70
C GLY A 91 21.12 12.48 8.64
N ASP A 92 20.32 11.67 7.95
CA ASP A 92 19.35 12.16 6.98
C ASP A 92 18.05 12.61 7.67
N HIS A 93 17.28 13.43 6.93
CA HIS A 93 15.94 13.88 7.30
C HIS A 93 14.92 13.41 6.26
N ILE A 94 13.71 13.06 6.73
CA ILE A 94 12.58 12.63 5.89
C ILE A 94 11.28 13.34 6.28
N LEU A 95 10.45 13.65 5.31
CA LEU A 95 9.11 14.20 5.49
C LEU A 95 8.04 13.12 5.32
N LEU A 96 7.08 13.02 6.25
CA LEU A 96 5.97 12.08 6.21
C LEU A 96 4.63 12.86 6.28
N PRO A 97 3.57 12.42 5.57
CA PRO A 97 2.27 13.06 5.70
C PRO A 97 1.68 12.81 7.09
N ASP A 98 0.98 13.79 7.64
CA ASP A 98 0.31 13.62 8.94
C ASP A 98 -0.86 12.62 8.86
N SER A 99 -1.27 12.25 7.66
CA SER A 99 -2.25 11.18 7.37
C SER A 99 -1.64 9.80 7.14
N VAL A 100 -0.36 9.62 7.46
CA VAL A 100 0.36 8.36 7.23
C VAL A 100 -0.18 7.20 8.09
N TYR A 101 -0.06 5.99 7.57
CA TYR A 101 -0.44 4.75 8.25
C TYR A 101 0.14 4.66 9.67
N GLY A 102 -0.70 4.25 10.64
CA GLY A 102 -0.35 4.29 12.06
C GLY A 102 0.93 3.53 12.42
N SER A 103 1.20 2.40 11.78
CA SER A 103 2.45 1.65 12.02
C SER A 103 3.68 2.35 11.42
N THR A 104 3.55 3.02 10.27
CA THR A 104 4.61 3.88 9.72
C THR A 104 4.91 5.04 10.64
N ARG A 105 3.86 5.69 11.16
CA ARG A 105 3.99 6.76 12.15
C ARG A 105 4.70 6.29 13.41
N ARG A 106 4.31 5.14 13.95
CA ARG A 106 4.97 4.55 15.13
C ARG A 106 6.44 4.25 14.85
N PHE A 107 6.75 3.64 13.71
CA PHE A 107 8.13 3.37 13.30
C PHE A 107 8.97 4.66 13.23
N ALA A 108 8.43 5.72 12.63
CA ALA A 108 9.12 7.01 12.58
C ALA A 108 9.37 7.58 13.99
N LYS A 109 8.39 7.51 14.89
CA LYS A 109 8.52 8.04 16.26
C LYS A 109 9.47 7.24 17.13
N GLU A 110 9.49 5.92 17.01
CA GLU A 110 10.23 5.04 17.91
C GLU A 110 11.61 4.67 17.35
N GLU A 111 11.75 4.42 16.05
CA GLU A 111 12.98 3.88 15.48
C GLU A 111 13.86 4.94 14.81
N PHE A 112 13.31 5.98 14.18
CA PHE A 112 14.14 7.00 13.54
C PHE A 112 15.09 7.70 14.52
N PRO A 113 14.67 8.11 15.74
CA PRO A 113 15.62 8.68 16.73
C PRO A 113 16.74 7.70 17.12
N ARG A 114 16.45 6.41 17.22
CA ARG A 114 17.45 5.36 17.53
C ARG A 114 18.47 5.18 16.41
N LEU A 115 18.05 5.44 15.18
CA LEU A 115 18.88 5.33 13.97
C LEU A 115 19.55 6.65 13.60
N ASN A 116 19.38 7.70 14.44
CA ASN A 116 19.86 9.06 14.17
C ASN A 116 19.32 9.59 12.82
N ILE A 117 18.03 9.40 12.57
CA ILE A 117 17.31 9.91 11.41
C ILE A 117 16.32 10.96 11.92
N ASP A 118 16.38 12.15 11.33
CA ASP A 118 15.41 13.22 11.60
C ASP A 118 14.16 13.05 10.77
N TYR A 119 13.02 13.51 11.29
CA TYR A 119 11.76 13.51 10.55
C TYR A 119 10.82 14.63 10.97
N ASP A 120 10.00 15.10 10.04
CA ASP A 120 8.88 15.99 10.31
C ASP A 120 7.61 15.48 9.63
N PHE A 121 6.45 15.77 10.25
CA PHE A 121 5.17 15.52 9.61
C PHE A 121 4.69 16.77 8.88
N TYR A 122 4.11 16.58 7.67
CA TYR A 122 3.52 17.66 6.89
C TYR A 122 2.01 17.44 6.68
N ASN A 123 1.26 18.52 6.50
CA ASN A 123 -0.15 18.45 6.13
C ASN A 123 -0.28 18.18 4.63
N SER A 124 -0.93 17.08 4.26
CA SER A 124 -1.12 16.64 2.87
C SER A 124 -1.83 17.68 1.98
N ARG A 125 -2.62 18.57 2.57
CA ARG A 125 -3.34 19.65 1.87
C ARG A 125 -2.59 20.98 1.86
N ASP A 126 -1.48 21.11 2.59
CA ASP A 126 -0.68 22.34 2.68
C ASP A 126 0.75 22.11 2.19
N LEU A 127 0.91 22.06 0.88
CA LEU A 127 2.21 21.84 0.26
C LEU A 127 3.17 23.04 0.38
N LYS A 128 2.66 24.25 0.70
CA LYS A 128 3.52 25.38 1.05
C LYS A 128 4.20 25.14 2.39
N ASN A 129 3.48 24.63 3.36
CA ASN A 129 4.06 24.21 4.62
C ASN A 129 5.08 23.08 4.43
N LEU A 130 4.78 22.06 3.60
CA LEU A 130 5.72 21.01 3.28
C LEU A 130 7.08 21.56 2.82
N GLU A 131 7.06 22.52 1.90
CA GLU A 131 8.30 23.09 1.35
C GLU A 131 9.13 23.82 2.43
N THR A 132 8.49 24.44 3.43
CA THR A 132 9.21 25.10 4.55
C THR A 132 9.88 24.13 5.52
N LEU A 133 9.48 22.86 5.52
CA LEU A 133 10.05 21.83 6.37
C LEU A 133 11.31 21.18 5.77
N ILE A 134 11.66 21.50 4.52
CA ILE A 134 12.83 20.95 3.85
C ILE A 134 14.10 21.54 4.46
N LYS A 135 14.99 20.66 4.92
CA LYS A 135 16.30 20.97 5.52
C LYS A 135 17.43 20.56 4.57
N ASN A 136 18.65 21.02 4.84
CA ASN A 136 19.83 20.66 4.03
C ASN A 136 20.12 19.14 3.98
N ASN A 137 19.71 18.42 5.04
CA ASN A 137 19.86 16.97 5.14
C ASN A 137 18.56 16.20 4.77
N THR A 138 17.53 16.86 4.26
CA THR A 138 16.34 16.17 3.73
C THR A 138 16.71 15.34 2.51
N LYS A 139 16.33 14.07 2.49
CA LYS A 139 16.63 13.11 1.41
C LYS A 139 15.40 12.55 0.74
N ALA A 140 14.29 12.44 1.47
CA ALA A 140 13.11 11.82 0.93
C ALA A 140 11.81 12.45 1.45
N ILE A 141 10.76 12.29 0.65
CA ILE A 141 9.37 12.56 1.03
C ILE A 141 8.60 11.25 0.92
N TYR A 142 8.01 10.84 2.04
CA TYR A 142 7.05 9.73 2.08
C TYR A 142 5.66 10.24 1.73
N LEU A 143 4.92 9.47 0.95
CA LEU A 143 3.60 9.77 0.45
C LEU A 143 2.64 8.62 0.79
N GLU A 144 1.40 8.96 1.08
CA GLU A 144 0.29 8.01 1.17
C GLU A 144 -0.97 8.72 0.68
N SER A 145 -1.51 8.29 -0.44
CA SER A 145 -2.62 8.99 -1.10
C SER A 145 -3.58 7.98 -1.74
N PRO A 146 -4.86 7.97 -1.29
CA PRO A 146 -5.41 8.71 -0.15
C PRO A 146 -4.80 8.30 1.19
N GLY A 147 -4.72 9.27 2.12
CA GLY A 147 -4.12 9.08 3.44
C GLY A 147 -4.95 8.19 4.36
N THR A 148 -4.30 7.57 5.32
CA THR A 148 -4.94 6.70 6.31
C THR A 148 -5.98 7.45 7.15
N TYR A 149 -7.11 6.85 7.35
CA TYR A 149 -8.31 7.24 8.10
C TYR A 149 -9.14 8.33 7.44
N THR A 150 -8.58 9.46 7.06
CA THR A 150 -9.30 10.66 6.63
C THR A 150 -9.27 10.89 5.12
N PHE A 151 -8.58 10.01 4.38
CA PHE A 151 -8.60 9.88 2.92
C PHE A 151 -8.24 11.17 2.16
N GLU A 152 -7.37 12.03 2.74
CA GLU A 152 -6.81 13.17 2.03
C GLU A 152 -6.06 12.72 0.77
N VAL A 153 -6.33 13.37 -0.35
CA VAL A 153 -5.61 13.12 -1.61
C VAL A 153 -4.54 14.18 -1.80
N ILE A 154 -3.30 13.75 -1.92
CA ILE A 154 -2.15 14.63 -2.11
C ILE A 154 -2.07 15.07 -3.58
N ASP A 155 -1.72 16.31 -3.84
CA ASP A 155 -1.37 16.79 -5.18
C ASP A 155 0.02 16.24 -5.58
N ILE A 156 0.03 15.04 -6.13
CA ILE A 156 1.25 14.30 -6.48
C ILE A 156 2.12 15.10 -7.46
N ILE A 157 1.51 15.77 -8.44
CA ILE A 157 2.25 16.56 -9.44
C ILE A 157 3.09 17.63 -8.75
N LYS A 158 2.48 18.39 -7.83
CA LYS A 158 3.19 19.43 -7.09
C LYS A 158 4.26 18.88 -6.16
N VAL A 159 4.01 17.74 -5.52
CA VAL A 159 5.05 17.12 -4.68
C VAL A 159 6.22 16.67 -5.53
N MET A 160 5.99 16.12 -6.72
CA MET A 160 7.09 15.74 -7.62
C MET A 160 7.87 16.96 -8.16
N GLU A 161 7.20 18.11 -8.37
CA GLU A 161 7.88 19.37 -8.67
C GLU A 161 8.81 19.80 -7.51
N ILE A 162 8.35 19.68 -6.27
CA ILE A 162 9.17 19.94 -5.07
C ILE A 162 10.33 18.96 -4.98
N CYS A 163 10.10 17.66 -5.16
CA CYS A 163 11.17 16.66 -5.17
C CYS A 163 12.24 17.00 -6.20
N LYS A 164 11.85 17.35 -7.42
CA LYS A 164 12.77 17.77 -8.48
C LYS A 164 13.56 19.03 -8.12
N LYS A 165 12.88 20.04 -7.54
CA LYS A 165 13.49 21.32 -7.16
C LYS A 165 14.59 21.16 -6.10
N TYR A 166 14.39 20.25 -5.15
CA TYR A 166 15.29 20.05 -4.01
C TYR A 166 16.13 18.77 -4.09
N ASP A 167 16.11 18.07 -5.21
CA ASP A 167 16.80 16.78 -5.42
C ASP A 167 16.47 15.74 -4.36
N LEU A 168 15.15 15.56 -4.09
CA LEU A 168 14.64 14.63 -3.10
C LEU A 168 14.09 13.36 -3.75
N LYS A 169 14.26 12.24 -3.08
CA LYS A 169 13.59 10.99 -3.44
C LYS A 169 12.15 10.98 -2.94
N SER A 170 11.29 10.28 -3.65
CA SER A 170 9.89 10.08 -3.27
C SER A 170 9.58 8.60 -3.08
N LEU A 171 8.80 8.30 -2.04
CA LEU A 171 8.35 6.96 -1.69
C LEU A 171 6.86 7.00 -1.39
N ILE A 172 6.05 6.18 -2.05
CA ILE A 172 4.60 6.16 -1.86
C ILE A 172 4.08 4.79 -1.43
N ASP A 173 3.21 4.77 -0.44
CA ASP A 173 2.34 3.62 -0.17
C ASP A 173 1.10 3.71 -1.07
N ASN A 174 1.01 2.79 -2.03
CA ASN A 174 -0.06 2.71 -3.03
C ASN A 174 -1.07 1.60 -2.73
N THR A 175 -1.10 1.10 -1.52
CA THR A 175 -1.92 -0.06 -1.13
C THR A 175 -3.42 0.20 -1.35
N TRP A 176 -3.92 1.43 -1.15
CA TRP A 176 -5.33 1.76 -1.31
C TRP A 176 -5.81 1.66 -2.76
N ALA A 177 -5.01 2.13 -3.71
CA ALA A 177 -5.40 2.24 -5.12
C ALA A 177 -4.94 1.06 -5.98
N THR A 178 -3.88 0.38 -5.60
CA THR A 178 -3.14 -0.58 -6.44
C THR A 178 -2.68 0.04 -7.76
N ALA A 179 -1.94 -0.70 -8.58
CA ALA A 179 -1.59 -0.27 -9.95
C ALA A 179 -2.83 -0.09 -10.86
N ILE A 180 -3.99 -0.66 -10.47
CA ILE A 180 -5.21 -0.63 -11.27
C ILE A 180 -5.77 0.79 -11.33
N TYR A 181 -5.86 1.46 -10.19
CA TYR A 181 -6.48 2.78 -10.09
C TYR A 181 -5.49 3.93 -10.03
N PHE A 182 -4.24 3.66 -9.65
CA PHE A 182 -3.21 4.69 -9.64
C PHE A 182 -1.83 4.06 -9.84
N ASN A 183 -1.10 4.50 -10.88
CA ASN A 183 0.30 4.10 -11.08
C ASN A 183 1.22 5.27 -10.75
N PRO A 184 1.91 5.27 -9.59
CA PRO A 184 2.77 6.37 -9.17
C PRO A 184 3.96 6.63 -10.12
N PHE A 185 4.44 5.62 -10.86
CA PHE A 185 5.53 5.79 -11.81
C PHE A 185 5.17 6.71 -12.98
N ASP A 186 3.88 6.80 -13.35
CA ASP A 186 3.39 7.72 -14.38
C ASP A 186 3.60 9.19 -13.96
N PHE A 187 3.77 9.45 -12.67
CA PHE A 187 4.00 10.77 -12.07
C PHE A 187 5.46 11.01 -11.69
N GLY A 188 6.35 10.04 -11.90
CA GLY A 188 7.77 10.16 -11.60
C GLY A 188 8.16 9.83 -10.16
N VAL A 189 7.32 9.15 -9.39
CA VAL A 189 7.65 8.65 -8.04
C VAL A 189 8.78 7.63 -8.14
N ASN A 190 9.75 7.69 -7.21
CA ASN A 190 10.95 6.84 -7.27
C ASN A 190 10.69 5.42 -6.76
N VAL A 191 9.99 5.29 -5.65
CA VAL A 191 9.74 4.00 -4.98
C VAL A 191 8.26 3.85 -4.66
N VAL A 192 7.70 2.69 -4.97
CA VAL A 192 6.30 2.36 -4.69
C VAL A 192 6.25 1.17 -3.75
N ILE A 193 5.44 1.28 -2.72
CA ILE A 193 5.14 0.20 -1.77
C ILE A 193 3.69 -0.22 -1.95
N GLU A 194 3.44 -1.52 -1.86
CA GLU A 194 2.08 -2.05 -1.76
C GLU A 194 2.04 -3.22 -0.78
N ALA A 195 1.07 -3.20 0.13
CA ALA A 195 0.78 -4.34 0.99
C ALA A 195 0.00 -5.40 0.19
N ILE A 196 0.69 -6.42 -0.29
CA ILE A 196 0.08 -7.58 -0.98
C ILE A 196 -1.02 -8.23 -0.13
N THR A 197 -0.89 -8.18 1.19
CA THR A 197 -1.90 -8.56 2.20
C THR A 197 -3.31 -8.09 1.88
N LYS A 198 -3.45 -6.97 1.16
CA LYS A 198 -4.74 -6.33 0.88
C LYS A 198 -5.32 -6.86 -0.45
N TYR A 199 -5.44 -6.02 -1.45
CA TYR A 199 -6.13 -6.36 -2.69
C TYR A 199 -5.43 -7.40 -3.55
N ILE A 200 -4.09 -7.44 -3.56
CA ILE A 200 -3.36 -8.41 -4.41
C ILE A 200 -3.68 -9.85 -4.00
N SER A 201 -3.50 -10.21 -2.72
CA SER A 201 -3.92 -11.53 -2.22
C SER A 201 -5.44 -11.66 -2.16
N GLY A 202 -6.11 -10.67 -1.58
CA GLY A 202 -7.57 -10.48 -1.62
C GLY A 202 -8.41 -11.51 -0.87
N HIS A 203 -7.82 -12.35 -0.03
CA HIS A 203 -8.52 -13.46 0.64
C HIS A 203 -8.32 -13.50 2.17
N SER A 204 -7.74 -12.44 2.75
CA SER A 204 -7.55 -12.27 4.21
C SER A 204 -6.70 -13.37 4.89
N ASP A 205 -5.85 -14.05 4.13
CA ASP A 205 -5.09 -15.25 4.53
C ASP A 205 -3.57 -15.10 4.37
N ILE A 206 -3.09 -14.02 3.72
CA ILE A 206 -1.67 -13.78 3.42
C ILE A 206 -1.20 -12.48 4.08
N MET A 207 0.01 -12.53 4.64
CA MET A 207 0.75 -11.35 5.07
C MET A 207 2.00 -11.18 4.21
N MET A 208 2.01 -10.15 3.36
CA MET A 208 3.11 -9.91 2.42
C MET A 208 3.10 -8.46 1.93
N GLY A 209 4.24 -7.98 1.48
CA GLY A 209 4.39 -6.68 0.83
C GLY A 209 5.31 -6.75 -0.38
N VAL A 210 5.35 -5.66 -1.12
CA VAL A 210 6.24 -5.47 -2.26
C VAL A 210 6.78 -4.05 -2.27
N VAL A 211 8.02 -3.90 -2.73
CA VAL A 211 8.66 -2.61 -3.00
C VAL A 211 9.11 -2.62 -4.43
N LEU A 212 8.66 -1.64 -5.20
CA LEU A 212 8.97 -1.49 -6.61
C LEU A 212 9.82 -0.24 -6.83
N ALA A 213 10.73 -0.31 -7.76
CA ALA A 213 11.52 0.84 -8.20
C ALA A 213 12.11 0.60 -9.60
N ASN A 214 12.77 1.64 -10.11
CA ASN A 214 13.53 1.61 -11.35
C ASN A 214 14.98 2.02 -11.07
N ASN A 215 15.90 1.69 -12.01
CA ASN A 215 17.29 2.14 -12.03
C ASN A 215 18.05 1.91 -10.70
N ASP A 216 18.80 2.90 -10.25
CA ASP A 216 19.65 2.83 -9.06
C ASP A 216 18.84 2.61 -7.76
N ASP A 217 17.59 3.08 -7.72
CA ASP A 217 16.73 2.87 -6.56
C ASP A 217 16.37 1.37 -6.39
N LEU A 218 16.17 0.65 -7.50
CA LEU A 218 15.96 -0.81 -7.47
C LEU A 218 17.20 -1.53 -6.91
N ILE A 219 18.40 -1.17 -7.37
CA ILE A 219 19.66 -1.74 -6.87
C ILE A 219 19.81 -1.51 -5.35
N GLY A 220 19.44 -0.30 -4.89
CA GLY A 220 19.44 0.03 -3.46
C GLY A 220 18.52 -0.85 -2.63
N ILE A 221 17.29 -1.08 -3.12
CA ILE A 221 16.28 -1.90 -2.48
C ILE A 221 16.71 -3.39 -2.47
N GLU A 222 17.21 -3.92 -3.56
CA GLU A 222 17.71 -5.30 -3.66
C GLU A 222 18.86 -5.55 -2.69
N ARG A 223 19.83 -4.62 -2.64
CA ARG A 223 20.94 -4.67 -1.68
C ARG A 223 20.45 -4.70 -0.25
N TRP A 224 19.53 -3.79 0.12
CA TRP A 224 18.97 -3.76 1.47
C TRP A 224 18.24 -5.05 1.81
N THR A 225 17.32 -5.49 0.96
CA THR A 225 16.54 -6.71 1.13
C THR A 225 17.41 -7.93 1.38
N LYS A 226 18.46 -8.09 0.56
CA LYS A 226 19.41 -9.19 0.69
C LYS A 226 20.17 -9.16 2.02
N ASN A 227 20.66 -7.98 2.42
CA ASN A 227 21.47 -7.81 3.63
C ASN A 227 20.63 -7.87 4.90
N ALA A 228 19.39 -7.37 4.88
CA ALA A 228 18.44 -7.46 5.97
C ALA A 228 17.84 -8.87 6.15
N GLY A 229 18.14 -9.80 5.22
CA GLY A 229 17.69 -11.20 5.32
C GLY A 229 16.19 -11.37 5.09
N VAL A 230 15.56 -10.46 4.37
CA VAL A 230 14.12 -10.54 4.07
C VAL A 230 13.81 -11.82 3.29
N TYR A 231 12.76 -12.52 3.71
CA TYR A 231 12.32 -13.77 3.11
C TYR A 231 10.80 -13.88 3.15
N VAL A 232 10.22 -14.48 2.11
CA VAL A 232 8.79 -14.77 2.00
C VAL A 232 8.59 -16.24 1.66
N SER A 233 7.61 -16.88 2.27
CA SER A 233 7.25 -18.27 2.01
C SER A 233 6.83 -18.46 0.55
N PRO A 234 7.32 -19.51 -0.15
CA PRO A 234 6.91 -19.80 -1.52
C PRO A 234 5.42 -20.12 -1.64
N ASP A 235 4.79 -20.63 -0.59
CA ASP A 235 3.35 -20.86 -0.56
C ASP A 235 2.56 -19.52 -0.57
N ASP A 236 2.97 -18.57 0.25
CA ASP A 236 2.36 -17.22 0.28
C ASP A 236 2.57 -16.49 -1.06
N ILE A 237 3.74 -16.67 -1.67
CA ILE A 237 4.04 -16.12 -3.00
C ILE A 237 3.09 -16.71 -4.05
N PHE A 238 2.89 -18.01 -4.05
CA PHE A 238 1.99 -18.68 -4.99
C PHE A 238 0.53 -18.27 -4.77
N MET A 239 0.07 -18.21 -3.52
CA MET A 239 -1.29 -17.75 -3.19
C MET A 239 -1.51 -16.29 -3.58
N SER A 240 -0.50 -15.44 -3.39
CA SER A 240 -0.55 -14.04 -3.84
C SER A 240 -0.64 -13.93 -5.36
N LEU A 241 0.12 -14.73 -6.10
CA LEU A 241 0.02 -14.78 -7.57
C LEU A 241 -1.38 -15.27 -8.02
N ARG A 242 -1.96 -16.23 -7.30
CA ARG A 242 -3.34 -16.68 -7.56
C ARG A 242 -4.34 -15.56 -7.32
N GLY A 243 -4.23 -14.83 -6.20
CA GLY A 243 -5.07 -13.67 -5.89
C GLY A 243 -4.96 -12.56 -6.95
N LEU A 244 -3.74 -12.29 -7.42
CA LEU A 244 -3.49 -11.29 -8.47
C LEU A 244 -4.31 -11.54 -9.75
N ARG A 245 -4.59 -12.82 -10.09
CA ARG A 245 -5.36 -13.17 -11.30
C ARG A 245 -6.78 -12.58 -11.31
N THR A 246 -7.38 -12.41 -10.15
CA THR A 246 -8.75 -11.89 -9.97
C THR A 246 -8.76 -10.48 -9.38
N LEU A 247 -7.61 -9.85 -9.21
CA LEU A 247 -7.51 -8.51 -8.62
C LEU A 247 -8.43 -7.48 -9.30
N PRO A 248 -8.46 -7.33 -10.64
CA PRO A 248 -9.33 -6.33 -11.28
C PRO A 248 -10.81 -6.55 -10.95
N LEU A 249 -11.29 -7.79 -11.05
CA LEU A 249 -12.70 -8.14 -10.79
C LEU A 249 -13.11 -7.86 -9.35
N ARG A 250 -12.26 -8.24 -8.39
CA ARG A 250 -12.53 -8.02 -6.95
C ARG A 250 -12.48 -6.54 -6.57
N LEU A 251 -11.51 -5.82 -7.13
CA LEU A 251 -11.37 -4.40 -6.87
C LEU A 251 -12.54 -3.60 -7.47
N GLU A 252 -12.99 -3.94 -8.67
CA GLU A 252 -14.16 -3.33 -9.32
C GLU A 252 -15.44 -3.54 -8.50
N GLN A 253 -15.69 -4.78 -8.05
CA GLN A 253 -16.85 -5.10 -7.22
C GLN A 253 -16.83 -4.35 -5.88
N SER A 254 -15.68 -4.36 -5.20
CA SER A 254 -15.48 -3.65 -3.94
C SER A 254 -15.65 -2.13 -4.11
N SER A 255 -15.12 -1.57 -5.19
CA SER A 255 -15.29 -0.16 -5.58
C SER A 255 -16.75 0.21 -5.82
N PHE A 256 -17.45 -0.62 -6.60
CA PHE A 256 -18.89 -0.42 -6.86
C PHE A 256 -19.70 -0.42 -5.55
N ASN A 257 -19.47 -1.40 -4.69
CA ASN A 257 -20.15 -1.52 -3.40
C ASN A 257 -19.87 -0.31 -2.51
N SER A 258 -18.59 0.12 -2.40
CA SER A 258 -18.22 1.26 -1.56
C SER A 258 -18.88 2.56 -2.00
N LEU A 259 -18.89 2.83 -3.31
CA LEU A 259 -19.48 4.05 -3.83
C LEU A 259 -21.00 4.07 -3.66
N LYS A 260 -21.67 2.92 -3.84
CA LYS A 260 -23.12 2.81 -3.63
C LYS A 260 -23.49 3.00 -2.16
N LEU A 261 -22.76 2.34 -1.26
CA LEU A 261 -22.95 2.51 0.18
C LEU A 261 -22.63 3.92 0.66
N ALA A 262 -21.53 4.51 0.19
CA ALA A 262 -21.15 5.87 0.52
C ALA A 262 -22.23 6.89 0.15
N LYS A 263 -22.81 6.78 -1.07
CA LYS A 263 -23.93 7.62 -1.53
C LYS A 263 -25.20 7.42 -0.70
N PHE A 264 -25.48 6.21 -0.24
CA PHE A 264 -26.58 5.95 0.67
C PHE A 264 -26.34 6.65 2.02
N LEU A 265 -25.15 6.51 2.58
CA LEU A 265 -24.78 7.09 3.87
C LEU A 265 -24.76 8.62 3.88
N GLU A 266 -24.52 9.28 2.73
CA GLU A 266 -24.64 10.75 2.58
C GLU A 266 -26.06 11.27 2.91
N ASN A 267 -27.08 10.42 2.80
CA ASN A 267 -28.46 10.77 3.04
C ASN A 267 -28.97 10.39 4.43
N ILE A 268 -28.10 9.78 5.25
CA ILE A 268 -28.44 9.41 6.64
C ILE A 268 -28.22 10.60 7.55
N LYS A 269 -29.27 11.05 8.25
CA LYS A 269 -29.26 12.28 9.07
C LYS A 269 -28.27 12.23 10.24
N GLU A 270 -27.93 11.05 10.72
CA GLU A 270 -26.98 10.82 11.82
C GLU A 270 -25.52 10.91 11.34
N VAL A 271 -25.27 10.77 10.02
CA VAL A 271 -23.95 10.86 9.40
C VAL A 271 -23.66 12.33 9.07
N LYS A 272 -22.60 12.85 9.65
CA LYS A 272 -22.13 14.22 9.43
C LYS A 272 -21.33 14.35 8.15
N TYR A 273 -20.47 13.36 7.88
CA TYR A 273 -19.59 13.39 6.73
C TYR A 273 -19.19 11.99 6.25
N VAL A 274 -19.13 11.80 4.95
CA VAL A 274 -18.64 10.57 4.30
C VAL A 274 -17.30 10.87 3.63
N MET A 275 -16.24 10.26 4.15
CA MET A 275 -14.86 10.41 3.66
C MET A 275 -14.58 9.41 2.53
N HIS A 276 -15.12 9.66 1.35
CA HIS A 276 -14.90 8.84 0.17
C HIS A 276 -14.45 9.74 -1.00
N PRO A 277 -13.20 9.62 -1.50
CA PRO A 277 -12.64 10.57 -2.48
C PRO A 277 -13.43 10.70 -3.78
N ALA A 278 -14.16 9.65 -4.17
CA ALA A 278 -14.99 9.68 -5.38
C ALA A 278 -16.32 10.48 -5.22
N LEU A 279 -16.70 10.88 -4.02
CA LEU A 279 -17.86 11.74 -3.79
C LEU A 279 -17.53 13.19 -4.10
N ALA A 280 -18.44 13.88 -4.79
CA ALA A 280 -18.21 15.27 -5.23
C ALA A 280 -17.98 16.27 -4.09
N GLN A 281 -18.51 15.97 -2.90
CA GLN A 281 -18.34 16.78 -1.70
C GLN A 281 -17.02 16.55 -0.96
N HIS A 282 -16.26 15.50 -1.33
CA HIS A 282 -14.94 15.30 -0.73
C HIS A 282 -14.02 16.46 -1.09
N PRO A 283 -13.32 17.09 -0.12
CA PRO A 283 -12.50 18.28 -0.39
C PRO A 283 -11.49 18.09 -1.53
N ASP A 284 -10.95 16.90 -1.64
CA ASP A 284 -9.90 16.57 -2.62
C ASP A 284 -10.45 15.81 -3.85
N HIS A 285 -11.79 15.81 -4.05
CA HIS A 285 -12.42 15.10 -5.19
C HIS A 285 -11.81 15.47 -6.55
N LYS A 286 -11.45 16.75 -6.73
CA LYS A 286 -10.86 17.23 -7.99
C LYS A 286 -9.48 16.60 -8.23
N LEU A 287 -8.66 16.42 -7.19
CA LEU A 287 -7.36 15.76 -7.28
C LEU A 287 -7.54 14.27 -7.57
N TRP A 288 -8.44 13.62 -6.82
CA TRP A 288 -8.77 12.21 -7.07
C TRP A 288 -9.24 11.99 -8.52
N LYS A 289 -10.16 12.80 -9.01
CA LYS A 289 -10.69 12.69 -10.37
C LYS A 289 -9.64 12.94 -11.46
N ARG A 290 -8.63 13.77 -11.17
CA ARG A 290 -7.53 14.05 -12.10
C ARG A 290 -6.55 12.86 -12.18
N ASP A 291 -6.19 12.27 -11.03
CA ASP A 291 -5.05 11.40 -10.89
C ASP A 291 -5.43 9.90 -10.85
N PHE A 292 -6.63 9.58 -10.36
CA PHE A 292 -7.06 8.19 -10.13
C PHE A 292 -8.08 7.72 -11.17
N LYS A 293 -7.96 6.46 -11.56
CA LYS A 293 -8.89 5.79 -12.51
C LYS A 293 -10.12 5.20 -11.81
N GLY A 294 -10.13 5.16 -10.48
CA GLY A 294 -11.20 4.60 -9.67
C GLY A 294 -10.97 4.81 -8.18
N ALA A 295 -11.87 4.31 -7.37
CA ALA A 295 -11.76 4.30 -5.92
C ALA A 295 -11.85 2.87 -5.40
N SER A 296 -11.23 2.59 -4.25
CA SER A 296 -11.27 1.26 -3.65
C SER A 296 -12.47 1.07 -2.71
N GLY A 297 -12.57 -0.11 -2.10
CA GLY A 297 -13.66 -0.44 -1.17
C GLY A 297 -13.55 0.21 0.21
N LEU A 298 -12.46 0.95 0.49
CA LEU A 298 -12.16 1.48 1.82
C LEU A 298 -12.47 2.97 1.90
N PHE A 299 -13.32 3.35 2.86
CA PHE A 299 -13.68 4.73 3.16
C PHE A 299 -14.06 4.87 4.65
N ALA A 300 -14.52 6.04 5.08
CA ALA A 300 -14.97 6.23 6.44
C ALA A 300 -16.16 7.20 6.54
N ILE A 301 -16.81 7.18 7.70
CA ILE A 301 -17.85 8.15 8.05
C ILE A 301 -17.57 8.78 9.41
N GLU A 302 -17.97 10.04 9.56
CA GLU A 302 -18.07 10.73 10.83
C GLU A 302 -19.55 10.89 11.20
N PHE A 303 -19.91 10.49 12.39
CA PHE A 303 -21.26 10.74 12.92
C PHE A 303 -21.37 12.18 13.45
N ASN A 304 -22.60 12.67 13.56
CA ASN A 304 -22.87 13.96 14.19
C ASN A 304 -22.38 13.96 15.66
N ASP A 305 -21.98 15.14 16.15
CA ASP A 305 -21.34 15.30 17.46
C ASP A 305 -22.25 14.88 18.66
N ASN A 306 -23.55 14.77 18.43
CA ASN A 306 -24.53 14.29 19.42
C ASN A 306 -24.73 12.77 19.42
N ILE A 307 -24.13 12.03 18.51
CA ILE A 307 -24.19 10.58 18.48
C ILE A 307 -23.09 10.02 19.38
N SER A 308 -23.49 9.25 20.39
CA SER A 308 -22.55 8.68 21.36
C SER A 308 -21.81 7.46 20.79
N GLU A 309 -20.63 7.20 21.31
CA GLU A 309 -19.85 6.00 20.99
C GLU A 309 -20.62 4.73 21.33
N GLU A 310 -21.38 4.73 22.42
CA GLU A 310 -22.23 3.59 22.81
C GLU A 310 -23.29 3.28 21.74
N ALA A 311 -23.91 4.32 21.16
CA ALA A 311 -24.88 4.12 20.08
C ALA A 311 -24.24 3.52 18.83
N VAL A 312 -23.02 3.97 18.46
CA VAL A 312 -22.27 3.42 17.33
C VAL A 312 -21.81 1.98 17.62
N ASN A 313 -21.38 1.68 18.85
CA ASN A 313 -21.06 0.31 19.27
C ASN A 313 -22.26 -0.62 19.16
N LYS A 314 -23.44 -0.16 19.59
CA LYS A 314 -24.67 -0.94 19.47
C LYS A 314 -25.05 -1.19 18.00
N LEU A 315 -24.93 -0.18 17.16
CA LEU A 315 -25.10 -0.32 15.71
C LEU A 315 -24.13 -1.35 15.15
N ALA A 316 -22.83 -1.19 15.41
CA ALA A 316 -21.79 -2.08 14.89
C ALA A 316 -22.03 -3.55 15.31
N ASN A 317 -22.42 -3.78 16.55
CA ASN A 317 -22.71 -5.11 17.09
C ASN A 317 -24.00 -5.74 16.51
N SER A 318 -24.88 -4.96 15.89
CA SER A 318 -26.11 -5.46 15.27
C SER A 318 -25.99 -5.78 13.78
N LEU A 319 -24.84 -5.44 13.15
CA LEU A 319 -24.62 -5.74 11.74
C LEU A 319 -24.30 -7.23 11.55
N GLU A 320 -24.98 -7.87 10.62
CA GLU A 320 -24.81 -9.31 10.33
C GLU A 320 -23.74 -9.57 9.25
N ILE A 321 -23.56 -8.65 8.29
CA ILE A 321 -22.64 -8.81 7.16
C ILE A 321 -21.27 -8.25 7.47
N PHE A 322 -21.22 -7.08 8.13
CA PHE A 322 -19.96 -6.43 8.45
C PHE A 322 -19.27 -7.06 9.64
N GLY A 323 -18.11 -7.67 9.42
CA GLY A 323 -17.26 -8.12 10.51
C GLY A 323 -16.59 -6.93 11.22
N ILE A 324 -16.51 -7.00 12.57
CA ILE A 324 -15.76 -6.02 13.35
C ILE A 324 -14.29 -6.45 13.36
N GLY A 325 -13.43 -5.71 12.67
CA GLY A 325 -12.03 -6.11 12.57
C GLY A 325 -11.15 -5.10 11.87
N SER A 326 -9.85 -5.27 12.11
CA SER A 326 -8.82 -4.52 11.41
C SER A 326 -8.55 -5.12 10.03
N SER A 327 -7.81 -4.37 9.19
CA SER A 327 -7.51 -4.73 7.81
C SER A 327 -8.63 -4.37 6.82
N TRP A 328 -8.47 -4.80 5.57
CA TRP A 328 -9.36 -4.55 4.43
C TRP A 328 -8.76 -5.24 3.18
N GLY A 329 -9.45 -5.17 2.04
CA GLY A 329 -8.94 -5.70 0.76
C GLY A 329 -9.27 -7.17 0.53
N GLY A 330 -9.93 -7.84 1.48
CA GLY A 330 -10.44 -9.20 1.35
C GLY A 330 -11.81 -9.29 0.67
N TYR A 331 -12.41 -10.46 0.71
CA TYR A 331 -13.74 -10.70 0.12
C TYR A 331 -14.90 -10.26 1.02
N SER A 332 -14.69 -10.14 2.34
CA SER A 332 -15.70 -9.80 3.33
C SER A 332 -15.64 -8.33 3.74
N SER A 333 -16.81 -7.74 3.95
CA SER A 333 -16.97 -6.38 4.47
C SER A 333 -16.57 -6.26 5.93
N LEU A 334 -15.91 -5.17 6.29
CA LEU A 334 -15.38 -4.93 7.62
C LEU A 334 -15.70 -3.51 8.10
N ILE A 335 -15.87 -3.37 9.41
CA ILE A 335 -15.94 -2.07 10.09
C ILE A 335 -14.94 -2.01 11.25
N SER A 336 -14.47 -0.81 11.55
CA SER A 336 -13.69 -0.56 12.76
C SER A 336 -13.80 0.90 13.19
N MET A 337 -13.93 1.12 14.48
CA MET A 337 -13.90 2.46 15.06
C MET A 337 -12.45 2.96 15.11
N MET A 338 -12.24 4.24 14.79
CA MET A 338 -10.94 4.86 14.71
C MET A 338 -10.85 6.09 15.59
N ASN A 339 -9.80 6.18 16.39
CA ASN A 339 -9.42 7.42 17.06
C ASN A 339 -8.41 8.19 16.20
N VAL A 340 -8.89 9.14 15.41
CA VAL A 340 -8.05 9.90 14.49
C VAL A 340 -7.19 10.91 15.23
N SER A 341 -7.65 11.46 16.37
CA SER A 341 -6.93 12.50 17.12
C SER A 341 -5.56 12.03 17.61
N GLU A 342 -5.44 10.77 18.04
CA GLU A 342 -4.17 10.18 18.48
C GLU A 342 -3.16 9.98 17.35
N SER A 343 -3.64 9.99 16.11
CA SER A 343 -2.84 9.76 14.90
C SER A 343 -2.47 11.05 14.16
N ARG A 344 -2.70 12.24 14.75
CA ARG A 344 -2.39 13.53 14.14
C ARG A 344 -1.45 14.34 15.04
N ASN A 345 -0.49 15.02 14.41
CA ASN A 345 0.46 15.92 15.10
C ASN A 345 0.24 17.39 14.69
N ILE A 346 -0.39 17.62 13.57
CA ILE A 346 -0.53 18.97 12.98
C ILE A 346 -1.92 19.51 13.27
N LYS A 347 -1.99 20.68 13.94
CA LYS A 347 -3.27 21.31 14.32
C LYS A 347 -4.18 21.65 13.14
N THR A 348 -3.63 21.86 11.95
CA THR A 348 -4.37 22.15 10.72
C THR A 348 -4.85 20.89 9.98
N SER A 349 -4.41 19.69 10.40
CA SER A 349 -4.94 18.43 9.88
C SER A 349 -6.41 18.26 10.29
N TYR A 350 -7.18 17.61 9.41
CA TYR A 350 -8.55 17.29 9.75
C TYR A 350 -8.60 16.26 10.88
N ILE A 351 -9.32 16.61 11.94
CA ILE A 351 -9.58 15.75 13.09
C ILE A 351 -11.11 15.68 13.28
N PRO A 352 -11.75 14.52 13.10
CA PRO A 352 -13.18 14.34 13.37
C PRO A 352 -13.50 14.68 14.83
N LYS A 353 -14.65 15.30 15.05
CA LYS A 353 -15.17 15.61 16.40
C LYS A 353 -16.16 14.55 16.87
N GLY A 354 -16.91 13.98 15.94
CA GLY A 354 -17.84 12.90 16.20
C GLY A 354 -17.16 11.53 16.17
N VAL A 355 -17.92 10.49 16.50
CA VAL A 355 -17.46 9.11 16.38
C VAL A 355 -17.12 8.79 14.93
N TYR A 356 -15.98 8.15 14.72
CA TYR A 356 -15.43 7.90 13.40
C TYR A 356 -15.35 6.40 13.12
N LEU A 357 -16.03 5.97 12.06
CA LEU A 357 -16.13 4.57 11.68
C LEU A 357 -15.47 4.37 10.30
N ARG A 358 -14.46 3.53 10.23
CA ARG A 358 -13.87 3.07 8.97
C ARG A 358 -14.68 1.90 8.45
N ILE A 359 -15.00 1.94 7.16
CA ILE A 359 -15.82 0.96 6.44
C ILE A 359 -15.00 0.41 5.29
N TYR A 360 -15.00 -0.90 5.16
CA TYR A 360 -14.51 -1.61 3.98
C TYR A 360 -15.62 -2.49 3.42
N THR A 361 -15.88 -2.38 2.13
CA THR A 361 -16.86 -3.22 1.42
C THR A 361 -16.14 -4.30 0.63
N GLY A 362 -16.54 -5.53 0.85
CA GLY A 362 -16.06 -6.71 0.14
C GLY A 362 -16.83 -7.01 -1.13
N SER A 363 -17.04 -8.29 -1.39
CA SER A 363 -17.66 -8.82 -2.62
C SER A 363 -19.13 -9.19 -2.46
N GLU A 364 -19.73 -8.92 -1.30
CA GLU A 364 -21.13 -9.24 -1.00
C GLU A 364 -22.08 -8.51 -1.95
N ASN A 365 -23.30 -9.01 -2.06
CA ASN A 365 -24.34 -8.32 -2.81
C ASN A 365 -24.73 -7.03 -2.08
N ILE A 366 -24.60 -5.91 -2.75
CA ILE A 366 -24.84 -4.58 -2.17
C ILE A 366 -26.31 -4.34 -1.76
N ASN A 367 -27.24 -5.19 -2.16
CA ASN A 367 -28.64 -5.04 -1.77
C ASN A 367 -28.96 -5.74 -0.43
N ASP A 368 -28.04 -6.55 0.10
CA ASP A 368 -28.14 -7.19 1.40
C ASP A 368 -27.69 -6.26 2.52
#